data_00696c7b2ea42786208b8649a63e9485
#
_entry.id   00696c7b2ea42786208b8649a63e9485
#
_cell.length_a   1.000
_cell.length_b   1.000
_cell.length_c   1.000
_cell.angle_alpha   90.00
_cell.angle_beta   90.00
_cell.angle_gamma   90.00
#
_symmetry.space_group_name_H-M   'P 1'
#
loop_
_entity.id
_entity.type
_entity.pdbx_description
1 polymer ?
#
loop_
_entity_poly.entity_id
_entity_poly.type
_entity_poly.pdbx_seq_one_letter_code
_entity_poly.pdbx_strand_id
1 'polypeptide(L)'
;MFCGKPVAYIDGVPTIIDLVRGNSYALGWIIKEDFSLEACFIAKVGGCFAHGETLKAARRAADEKYQESRPEEERIDEFVMAHPDLDAEYPDLFSWHHILTGSCEMGRKAWCDARGLKPTDSITVRAFITGTVGHYGGGTIRKLAGRYGLKTE
;
A
#
# COMPACT_ATOMS: atom_id res chain seq x y z
N MET A 1 20.25 -10.15 22.05
CA MET A 1 19.54 -9.38 23.10
C MET A 1 20.22 -8.04 23.32
N PHE A 2 19.48 -7.02 23.61
CA PHE A 2 19.97 -5.69 23.92
C PHE A 2 19.36 -5.25 25.25
N CYS A 3 20.17 -4.86 26.22
CA CYS A 3 19.72 -4.53 27.60
C CYS A 3 18.77 -5.59 28.19
N GLY A 4 19.07 -6.87 27.96
CA GLY A 4 18.26 -7.99 28.46
C GLY A 4 16.94 -8.24 27.71
N LYS A 5 16.64 -7.49 26.65
CA LYS A 5 15.43 -7.66 25.85
C LYS A 5 15.75 -8.26 24.48
N PRO A 6 14.84 -9.08 23.92
CA PRO A 6 15.04 -9.62 22.58
C PRO A 6 15.00 -8.52 21.53
N VAL A 7 15.85 -8.67 20.51
CA VAL A 7 15.93 -7.76 19.37
C VAL A 7 15.38 -8.47 18.13
N ALA A 8 14.45 -7.82 17.45
CA ALA A 8 13.96 -8.23 16.15
C ALA A 8 14.50 -7.28 15.07
N TYR A 9 14.67 -7.78 13.86
CA TYR A 9 15.06 -6.95 12.72
C TYR A 9 13.80 -6.66 11.88
N ILE A 10 13.43 -5.38 11.82
CA ILE A 10 12.31 -4.89 11.03
C ILE A 10 12.89 -3.95 9.99
N ASP A 11 12.75 -4.28 8.70
CA ASP A 11 13.40 -3.59 7.57
C ASP A 11 14.94 -3.51 7.71
N GLY A 12 15.54 -4.54 8.30
CA GLY A 12 16.97 -4.55 8.60
C GLY A 12 17.39 -3.65 9.76
N VAL A 13 16.46 -3.02 10.45
CA VAL A 13 16.70 -2.15 11.59
C VAL A 13 16.53 -2.95 12.89
N PRO A 14 17.54 -3.02 13.77
CA PRO A 14 17.41 -3.70 15.05
C PRO A 14 16.43 -2.95 15.96
N THR A 15 15.41 -3.65 16.43
CA THR A 15 14.29 -3.08 17.17
C THR A 15 13.96 -3.92 18.40
N ILE A 16 13.79 -3.27 19.53
CA ILE A 16 13.30 -3.91 20.77
C ILE A 16 11.77 -3.84 20.73
N ILE A 17 11.10 -4.98 20.84
CA ILE A 17 9.65 -5.04 21.01
C ILE A 17 9.35 -5.07 22.49
N ASP A 18 8.74 -4.00 22.99
CA ASP A 18 8.51 -3.83 24.44
C ASP A 18 7.10 -4.20 24.87
N LEU A 19 6.09 -3.68 24.17
CA LEU A 19 4.69 -3.86 24.54
C LEU A 19 3.84 -4.22 23.32
N VAL A 20 3.41 -5.48 23.26
CA VAL A 20 2.54 -5.97 22.19
C VAL A 20 1.08 -5.68 22.54
N ARG A 21 0.34 -5.14 21.58
CA ARG A 21 -1.08 -4.85 21.68
C ARG A 21 -1.89 -5.69 20.68
N GLY A 22 -2.51 -6.75 21.17
CA GLY A 22 -3.23 -7.69 20.32
C GLY A 22 -2.36 -8.30 19.23
N ASN A 23 -2.93 -8.48 18.05
CA ASN A 23 -2.20 -9.02 16.88
C ASN A 23 -1.88 -7.96 15.83
N SER A 24 -2.07 -6.67 16.13
CA SER A 24 -2.02 -5.62 15.12
C SER A 24 -0.87 -4.64 15.29
N TYR A 25 -0.42 -4.36 16.50
CA TYR A 25 0.69 -3.44 16.72
C TYR A 25 1.44 -3.68 18.04
N ALA A 26 2.60 -3.07 18.13
CA ALA A 26 3.41 -3.06 19.34
C ALA A 26 4.08 -1.69 19.51
N LEU A 27 4.50 -1.40 20.72
CA LEU A 27 5.39 -0.31 21.05
C LEU A 27 6.80 -0.87 21.21
N GLY A 28 7.79 -0.15 20.72
CA GLY A 28 9.16 -0.60 20.79
C GLY A 28 10.17 0.52 20.65
N TRP A 29 11.43 0.13 20.50
CA TRP A 29 12.57 1.03 20.44
C TRP A 29 13.50 0.62 19.31
N ILE A 30 13.79 1.56 18.40
CA ILE A 30 14.83 1.39 17.39
C ILE A 30 16.18 1.58 18.05
N ILE A 31 17.11 0.66 17.80
CA ILE A 31 18.51 0.77 18.23
C ILE A 31 19.29 1.46 17.12
N LYS A 32 19.77 2.68 17.38
CA LYS A 32 20.56 3.45 16.43
C LYS A 32 22.01 2.98 16.39
N GLU A 33 22.76 3.43 15.40
CA GLU A 33 24.19 3.10 15.25
C GLU A 33 25.05 3.49 16.46
N ASP A 34 24.68 4.57 17.15
CA ASP A 34 25.33 5.02 18.40
C ASP A 34 24.81 4.30 19.66
N PHE A 35 24.00 3.24 19.48
CA PHE A 35 23.32 2.48 20.52
C PHE A 35 22.29 3.26 21.34
N SER A 36 21.95 4.48 20.95
CA SER A 36 20.79 5.18 21.52
C SER A 36 19.49 4.54 21.07
N LEU A 37 18.42 4.76 21.84
CA LEU A 37 17.10 4.19 21.59
C LEU A 37 16.13 5.27 21.12
N GLU A 38 15.36 4.97 20.10
CA GLU A 38 14.29 5.82 19.60
C GLU A 38 12.96 5.09 19.70
N ALA A 39 11.99 5.67 20.42
CA ALA A 39 10.65 5.11 20.53
C ALA A 39 9.98 5.00 19.16
N CYS A 40 9.31 3.90 18.91
CA CYS A 40 8.57 3.67 17.67
C CYS A 40 7.31 2.84 17.91
N PHE A 41 6.40 2.91 16.95
CA PHE A 41 5.31 1.95 16.79
C PHE A 41 5.72 0.89 15.77
N ILE A 42 5.27 -0.33 15.99
CA ILE A 42 5.46 -1.47 15.09
C ILE A 42 4.09 -1.99 14.73
N ALA A 43 3.77 -2.02 13.46
CA ALA A 43 2.50 -2.55 12.98
C ALA A 43 2.70 -3.84 12.18
N LYS A 44 1.68 -4.69 12.19
CA LYS A 44 1.62 -5.92 11.42
C LYS A 44 0.40 -5.91 10.51
N VAL A 45 0.60 -6.14 9.23
CA VAL A 45 -0.46 -6.34 8.25
C VAL A 45 -0.13 -7.58 7.44
N GLY A 46 -1.00 -8.60 7.49
CA GLY A 46 -0.86 -9.82 6.69
C GLY A 46 0.46 -10.57 6.85
N GLY A 47 1.15 -10.46 7.97
CA GLY A 47 2.46 -11.05 8.19
C GLY A 47 3.64 -10.13 7.85
N CYS A 48 3.39 -8.94 7.30
CA CYS A 48 4.40 -7.90 7.09
C CYS A 48 4.47 -6.97 8.28
N PHE A 49 5.69 -6.60 8.68
CA PHE A 49 5.95 -5.71 9.80
C PHE A 49 6.60 -4.42 9.31
N ALA A 50 6.21 -3.31 9.93
CA ALA A 50 6.89 -2.04 9.72
C ALA A 50 6.89 -1.21 11.00
N HIS A 51 7.86 -0.32 11.13
CA HIS A 51 7.90 0.66 12.21
C HIS A 51 7.56 2.05 11.69
N GLY A 52 7.15 2.93 12.60
CA GLY A 52 6.86 4.33 12.31
C GLY A 52 6.86 5.17 13.58
N GLU A 53 6.96 6.48 13.42
CA GLU A 53 6.91 7.43 14.54
C GLU A 53 5.53 7.50 15.18
N THR A 54 4.49 7.16 14.39
CA THR A 54 3.11 7.06 14.84
C THR A 54 2.54 5.71 14.47
N LEU A 55 1.47 5.28 15.16
CA LEU A 55 0.78 4.04 14.81
C LEU A 55 0.21 4.09 13.39
N LYS A 56 -0.32 5.23 12.98
CA LYS A 56 -0.83 5.44 11.60
C LYS A 56 0.26 5.25 10.56
N ALA A 57 1.45 5.84 10.78
CA ALA A 57 2.59 5.70 9.88
C ALA A 57 3.09 4.25 9.83
N ALA A 58 3.18 3.56 10.96
CA ALA A 58 3.59 2.16 11.02
C ALA A 58 2.60 1.25 10.29
N ARG A 59 1.30 1.43 10.49
CA ARG A 59 0.25 0.67 9.80
C ARG A 59 0.28 0.89 8.29
N ARG A 60 0.45 2.12 7.86
CA ARG A 60 0.56 2.45 6.44
C ARG A 60 1.76 1.76 5.80
N ALA A 61 2.93 1.85 6.43
CA ALA A 61 4.13 1.20 5.93
C ALA A 61 4.01 -0.33 5.89
N ALA A 62 3.39 -0.95 6.89
CA ALA A 62 3.13 -2.39 6.92
C ALA A 62 2.13 -2.81 5.83
N ASP A 63 1.08 -2.02 5.61
CA ASP A 63 0.11 -2.27 4.55
C ASP A 63 0.73 -2.16 3.15
N GLU A 64 1.55 -1.13 2.92
CA GLU A 64 2.28 -0.97 1.66
C GLU A 64 3.15 -2.20 1.36
N LYS A 65 3.91 -2.70 2.34
CA LYS A 65 4.70 -3.93 2.20
C LYS A 65 3.84 -5.14 1.88
N TYR A 66 2.72 -5.28 2.59
CA TYR A 66 1.80 -6.39 2.36
C TYR A 66 1.27 -6.38 0.93
N GLN A 67 0.82 -5.22 0.44
CA GLN A 67 0.33 -5.10 -0.93
C GLN A 67 1.43 -5.38 -1.96
N GLU A 68 2.64 -4.89 -1.75
CA GLU A 68 3.79 -5.18 -2.62
C GLU A 68 4.17 -6.66 -2.64
N SER A 69 3.98 -7.38 -1.54
CA SER A 69 4.29 -8.81 -1.43
C SER A 69 3.25 -9.71 -2.10
N ARG A 70 2.06 -9.19 -2.39
CA ARG A 70 0.98 -9.97 -2.98
C ARG A 70 1.22 -10.21 -4.46
N PRO A 71 0.92 -11.41 -5.00
CA PRO A 71 0.99 -11.67 -6.43
C PRO A 71 0.12 -10.69 -7.23
N GLU A 72 0.64 -10.21 -8.36
CA GLU A 72 -0.07 -9.27 -9.26
C GLU A 72 -1.44 -9.82 -9.68
N GLU A 73 -1.51 -11.08 -10.05
CA GLU A 73 -2.74 -11.74 -10.47
C GLU A 73 -3.82 -11.74 -9.38
N GLU A 74 -3.44 -11.96 -8.14
CA GLU A 74 -4.35 -11.92 -7.00
C GLU A 74 -4.95 -10.53 -6.79
N ARG A 75 -4.11 -9.49 -6.89
CA ARG A 75 -4.56 -8.10 -6.78
C ARG A 75 -5.51 -7.70 -7.90
N ILE A 76 -5.21 -8.15 -9.13
CA ILE A 76 -6.10 -7.96 -10.29
C ILE A 76 -7.42 -8.68 -10.09
N ASP A 77 -7.41 -9.93 -9.64
CA ASP A 77 -8.62 -10.70 -9.36
C ASP A 77 -9.53 -10.01 -8.35
N GLU A 78 -8.96 -9.52 -7.26
CA GLU A 78 -9.73 -8.78 -6.24
C GLU A 78 -10.32 -7.48 -6.79
N PHE A 79 -9.57 -6.74 -7.61
CA PHE A 79 -10.09 -5.54 -8.26
C PHE A 79 -11.32 -5.87 -9.13
N VAL A 80 -11.21 -6.89 -9.97
CA VAL A 80 -12.31 -7.31 -10.87
C VAL A 80 -13.53 -7.77 -10.07
N MET A 81 -13.32 -8.49 -8.97
CA MET A 81 -14.41 -8.91 -8.09
C MET A 81 -15.12 -7.75 -7.41
N ALA A 82 -14.35 -6.74 -6.98
CA ALA A 82 -14.90 -5.54 -6.33
C ALA A 82 -15.57 -4.58 -7.32
N HIS A 83 -15.17 -4.60 -8.59
CA HIS A 83 -15.62 -3.66 -9.62
C HIS A 83 -16.03 -4.43 -10.90
N PRO A 84 -17.10 -5.21 -10.84
CA PRO A 84 -17.47 -6.09 -11.96
C PRO A 84 -18.01 -5.38 -13.18
N ASP A 85 -18.52 -4.16 -13.04
CA ASP A 85 -19.11 -3.39 -14.13
C ASP A 85 -18.13 -2.32 -14.64
N LEU A 86 -17.69 -2.48 -15.89
CA LEU A 86 -16.74 -1.59 -16.54
C LEU A 86 -17.24 -0.14 -16.68
N ASP A 87 -18.54 0.04 -16.80
CA ASP A 87 -19.18 1.32 -17.04
C ASP A 87 -19.92 1.90 -15.82
N ALA A 88 -19.88 1.22 -14.68
CA ALA A 88 -20.34 1.77 -13.42
C ALA A 88 -19.26 2.65 -12.77
N GLU A 89 -19.68 3.64 -12.02
CA GLU A 89 -18.79 4.55 -11.28
C GLU A 89 -18.48 4.02 -9.88
N TYR A 90 -17.19 4.08 -9.50
CA TYR A 90 -16.72 3.66 -8.17
C TYR A 90 -15.86 4.74 -7.54
N PRO A 91 -15.99 4.98 -6.23
CA PRO A 91 -15.29 6.07 -5.54
C PRO A 91 -13.89 5.71 -5.04
N ASP A 92 -13.47 4.46 -5.17
CA ASP A 92 -12.26 3.92 -4.55
C ASP A 92 -11.13 3.57 -5.54
N LEU A 93 -11.30 3.86 -6.83
CA LEU A 93 -10.36 3.44 -7.88
C LEU A 93 -8.96 4.05 -7.72
N PHE A 94 -8.85 5.26 -7.19
CA PHE A 94 -7.54 5.88 -6.94
C PHE A 94 -6.77 5.18 -5.82
N SER A 95 -7.46 4.70 -4.80
CA SER A 95 -6.85 3.86 -3.75
C SER A 95 -6.40 2.53 -4.33
N TRP A 96 -7.18 1.94 -5.21
CA TRP A 96 -6.85 0.71 -5.90
C TRP A 96 -5.65 0.85 -6.84
N HIS A 97 -5.39 2.02 -7.39
CA HIS A 97 -4.19 2.23 -8.19
C HIS A 97 -2.92 1.95 -7.39
N HIS A 98 -2.88 2.35 -6.12
CA HIS A 98 -1.79 1.97 -5.23
C HIS A 98 -1.70 0.44 -5.03
N ILE A 99 -2.80 -0.20 -4.75
CA ILE A 99 -2.85 -1.67 -4.53
C ILE A 99 -2.35 -2.42 -5.78
N LEU A 100 -2.77 -1.98 -6.96
CA LEU A 100 -2.40 -2.61 -8.23
C LEU A 100 -0.94 -2.36 -8.64
N THR A 101 -0.46 -1.13 -8.48
CA THR A 101 0.80 -0.67 -9.10
C THR A 101 1.89 -0.26 -8.12
N GLY A 102 1.56 -0.09 -6.84
CA GLY A 102 2.49 0.47 -5.85
C GLY A 102 2.71 1.99 -5.98
N SER A 103 1.84 2.70 -6.72
CA SER A 103 1.97 4.16 -6.89
C SER A 103 1.92 4.91 -5.57
N CYS A 104 2.69 5.99 -5.44
CA CYS A 104 2.67 6.82 -4.25
C CYS A 104 1.46 7.76 -4.22
N GLU A 105 1.08 8.18 -3.01
CA GLU A 105 -0.05 9.10 -2.81
C GLU A 105 0.14 10.43 -3.55
N MET A 106 1.36 10.97 -3.52
CA MET A 106 1.69 12.21 -4.20
C MET A 106 1.48 12.11 -5.71
N GLY A 107 1.90 11.02 -6.33
CA GLY A 107 1.71 10.78 -7.76
C GLY A 107 0.24 10.64 -8.14
N ARG A 108 -0.53 9.91 -7.34
CA ARG A 108 -1.99 9.78 -7.55
C ARG A 108 -2.71 11.11 -7.41
N LYS A 109 -2.35 11.91 -6.40
CA LYS A 109 -2.91 13.24 -6.20
C LYS A 109 -2.59 14.18 -7.35
N ALA A 110 -1.34 14.21 -7.80
CA ALA A 110 -0.93 15.02 -8.96
C ALA A 110 -1.70 14.63 -10.23
N TRP A 111 -1.92 13.34 -10.45
CA TRP A 111 -2.71 12.85 -11.57
C TRP A 111 -4.17 13.33 -11.50
N CYS A 112 -4.78 13.31 -10.31
CA CYS A 112 -6.13 13.81 -10.08
C CYS A 112 -6.20 15.32 -10.30
N ASP A 113 -5.27 16.08 -9.72
CA ASP A 113 -5.22 17.55 -9.81
C ASP A 113 -5.11 18.00 -11.27
N ALA A 114 -4.30 17.33 -12.07
CA ALA A 114 -4.14 17.62 -13.50
C ALA A 114 -5.45 17.43 -14.31
N ARG A 115 -6.41 16.70 -13.78
CA ARG A 115 -7.70 16.38 -14.43
C ARG A 115 -8.90 17.04 -13.74
N GLY A 116 -8.66 17.89 -12.74
CA GLY A 116 -9.72 18.52 -11.95
C GLY A 116 -10.53 17.54 -11.10
N LEU A 117 -9.94 16.41 -10.73
CA LEU A 117 -10.55 15.37 -9.92
C LEU A 117 -10.01 15.40 -8.50
N LYS A 118 -10.82 14.87 -7.58
CA LYS A 118 -10.38 14.55 -6.21
C LYS A 118 -10.14 13.04 -6.10
N PRO A 119 -9.22 12.57 -5.24
CA PRO A 119 -8.97 11.14 -5.04
C PRO A 119 -10.19 10.32 -4.60
N THR A 120 -11.23 10.97 -4.08
CA THR A 120 -12.49 10.37 -3.64
C THR A 120 -13.62 10.46 -4.69
N ASP A 121 -13.37 11.08 -5.84
CA ASP A 121 -14.38 11.18 -6.90
C ASP A 121 -14.63 9.81 -7.52
N SER A 122 -15.90 9.56 -7.85
CA SER A 122 -16.31 8.35 -8.57
C SER A 122 -15.99 8.50 -10.05
N ILE A 123 -15.36 7.48 -10.61
CA ILE A 123 -15.14 7.33 -12.06
C ILE A 123 -15.46 5.91 -12.51
N THR A 124 -15.64 5.71 -13.79
CA THR A 124 -15.84 4.37 -14.33
C THR A 124 -14.51 3.60 -14.39
N VAL A 125 -14.58 2.27 -14.33
CA VAL A 125 -13.40 1.42 -14.55
C VAL A 125 -12.78 1.71 -15.92
N ARG A 126 -13.58 1.91 -16.92
CA ARG A 126 -13.14 2.27 -18.29
C ARG A 126 -12.31 3.56 -18.29
N ALA A 127 -12.80 4.62 -17.66
CA ALA A 127 -12.09 5.90 -17.54
C ALA A 127 -10.79 5.75 -16.74
N PHE A 128 -10.82 4.98 -15.66
CA PHE A 128 -9.65 4.66 -14.83
C PHE A 128 -8.57 3.98 -15.66
N ILE A 129 -8.89 2.91 -16.37
CA ILE A 129 -7.94 2.17 -17.21
C ILE A 129 -7.38 3.07 -18.33
N THR A 130 -8.25 3.72 -19.08
CA THR A 130 -7.85 4.59 -20.19
C THR A 130 -6.95 5.73 -19.72
N GLY A 131 -7.24 6.32 -18.57
CA GLY A 131 -6.48 7.44 -18.02
C GLY A 131 -5.16 7.05 -17.35
N THR A 132 -4.98 5.80 -16.95
CA THR A 132 -3.80 5.37 -16.17
C THR A 132 -2.85 4.45 -16.95
N VAL A 133 -3.28 3.84 -18.03
CA VAL A 133 -2.48 2.85 -18.80
C VAL A 133 -1.17 3.42 -19.33
N GLY A 134 -1.10 4.69 -19.62
CA GLY A 134 0.10 5.39 -20.10
C GLY A 134 1.00 5.95 -19.02
N HIS A 135 0.69 5.70 -17.74
CA HIS A 135 1.40 6.22 -16.57
C HIS A 135 2.12 5.12 -15.80
N TYR A 136 2.57 5.46 -14.59
CA TYR A 136 3.24 4.50 -13.71
C TYR A 136 2.37 3.24 -13.49
N GLY A 137 2.98 2.08 -13.65
CA GLY A 137 2.28 0.81 -13.50
C GLY A 137 1.42 0.40 -14.70
N GLY A 138 1.59 1.06 -15.84
CA GLY A 138 0.80 0.80 -17.06
C GLY A 138 0.80 -0.66 -17.52
N GLY A 139 1.85 -1.41 -17.24
CA GLY A 139 1.90 -2.86 -17.52
C GLY A 139 0.83 -3.65 -16.77
N THR A 140 0.69 -3.37 -15.48
CA THR A 140 -0.38 -3.97 -14.64
C THR A 140 -1.77 -3.53 -15.11
N ILE A 141 -1.92 -2.25 -15.46
CA ILE A 141 -3.19 -1.71 -15.95
C ILE A 141 -3.59 -2.35 -17.30
N ARG A 142 -2.63 -2.66 -18.18
CA ARG A 142 -2.90 -3.41 -19.42
C ARG A 142 -3.41 -4.82 -19.14
N LYS A 143 -2.83 -5.51 -18.18
CA LYS A 143 -3.32 -6.84 -17.75
C LYS A 143 -4.73 -6.76 -17.18
N LEU A 144 -4.98 -5.74 -16.36
CA LEU A 144 -6.32 -5.46 -15.83
C LEU A 144 -7.32 -5.21 -16.96
N ALA A 145 -6.95 -4.40 -17.97
CA ALA A 145 -7.79 -4.13 -19.13
C ALA A 145 -8.19 -5.42 -19.86
N GLY A 146 -7.25 -6.35 -20.01
CA GLY A 146 -7.50 -7.65 -20.62
C GLY A 146 -8.58 -8.47 -19.90
N ARG A 147 -8.69 -8.32 -18.58
CA ARG A 147 -9.73 -9.00 -17.77
C ARG A 147 -11.15 -8.49 -18.09
N TYR A 148 -11.27 -7.25 -18.58
CA TYR A 148 -12.54 -6.65 -19.01
C TYR A 148 -12.74 -6.73 -20.55
N GLY A 149 -11.83 -7.36 -21.26
CA GLY A 149 -11.90 -7.43 -22.71
C GLY A 149 -11.56 -6.11 -23.42
N LEU A 150 -10.93 -5.15 -22.72
CA LEU A 150 -10.48 -3.90 -23.30
C LEU A 150 -9.14 -4.07 -24.01
N LYS A 151 -9.06 -3.49 -25.20
CA LYS A 151 -7.80 -3.36 -25.93
C LYS A 151 -7.13 -2.04 -25.54
N THR A 152 -5.89 -2.13 -25.11
CA THR A 152 -5.04 -0.97 -24.82
C THR A 152 -3.86 -1.00 -25.79
N GLU A 153 -3.71 0.06 -26.55
CA GLU A 153 -2.57 0.22 -27.44
C GLU A 153 -1.43 0.99 -26.80
#